data_950b58c3e8d2c339d1b994e8a7f3c726
#
_entry.id   950b58c3e8d2c339d1b994e8a7f3c726
#
_cell.length_a   1.000
_cell.length_b   1.000
_cell.length_c   1.000
_cell.angle_alpha   90.00
_cell.angle_beta   90.00
_cell.angle_gamma   90.00
#
_symmetry.space_group_name_H-M   'P 1'
#
loop_
_entity.id
_entity.type
_entity.pdbx_description
1 polymer ?
#
loop_
_entity_poly.entity_id
_entity_poly.type
_entity_poly.pdbx_seq_one_letter_code
_entity_poly.pdbx_strand_id
1 'polypeptide(L)'
;MRYLVTILLTAAAFAAVSEPARADACGLPDTKPLWIDYGAPQLLQVFGRAGVVVAGSGAEYPTAARAAGAKTVYWDMYLSTRVGTPSAPADRDVLPARAARVFDFAVLSAACPTPVIAMNELFGAATPTPWTPTTARYRANVLEWARLLAARGGRPVLLVSSEPYTSGEAAQWWRDLASVAEIALEKYFNAPAVHKAGPVLGSRRMRTSMRRSAAKLFAIGVPPSKVGVVLAFQTRRGSGGREGLRPAGAWFEVAKLQALAAEQVARELGLAHVWSWGWGFFNEQAADPDKPGAACTWLWARDPSLCDARALEEPFDRDLRAGQIDLPPGVRCALGSEPITTNAIGELTRVTGDAEAALTALYERLVERRSATVSMSETLVRERELVRRRFGGSRQAYLRALSRARATLAVARGVIADELRREAIQERLPAPAPSSAAIAEFYRTYAWMPLGAIAGAGAVPGVGPATLLGAVPPEL
;
A
#
# COMPACT_ATOMS: atom_id res chain seq x y z
N MET A 1 -52.98 -55.16 5.73
CA MET A 1 -53.26 -53.77 6.12
C MET A 1 -51.94 -53.02 6.17
N ARG A 2 -51.62 -52.22 5.16
CA ARG A 2 -50.43 -51.39 5.07
C ARG A 2 -50.86 -49.95 5.20
N TYR A 3 -50.42 -49.25 6.25
CA TYR A 3 -50.66 -47.78 6.39
C TYR A 3 -49.54 -47.04 5.72
N LEU A 4 -49.88 -46.29 4.65
CA LEU A 4 -49.01 -45.27 4.06
C LEU A 4 -49.16 -43.98 4.87
N VAL A 5 -48.06 -43.51 5.47
CA VAL A 5 -47.97 -42.21 6.09
C VAL A 5 -47.39 -41.26 5.05
N THR A 6 -48.20 -40.34 4.55
CA THR A 6 -47.80 -39.26 3.63
C THR A 6 -47.33 -38.08 4.49
N ILE A 7 -46.03 -37.78 4.47
CA ILE A 7 -45.47 -36.58 5.09
C ILE A 7 -45.52 -35.45 4.06
N LEU A 8 -46.40 -34.48 4.28
CA LEU A 8 -46.42 -33.20 3.54
C LEU A 8 -45.33 -32.30 4.09
N LEU A 9 -44.24 -32.10 3.33
CA LEU A 9 -43.22 -31.08 3.54
C LEU A 9 -43.73 -29.75 2.95
N THR A 10 -44.24 -28.86 3.79
CA THR A 10 -44.50 -27.46 3.44
C THR A 10 -43.16 -26.69 3.47
N ALA A 11 -42.60 -26.44 2.28
CA ALA A 11 -41.50 -25.53 2.09
C ALA A 11 -42.03 -24.10 2.20
N ALA A 12 -41.82 -23.45 3.35
CA ALA A 12 -42.02 -22.02 3.48
C ALA A 12 -40.86 -21.29 2.79
N ALA A 13 -41.09 -20.83 1.56
CA ALA A 13 -40.20 -19.91 0.87
C ALA A 13 -40.22 -18.55 1.60
N PHE A 14 -39.22 -18.31 2.42
CA PHE A 14 -38.90 -16.95 2.86
C PHE A 14 -38.41 -16.15 1.66
N ALA A 15 -39.32 -15.44 1.00
CA ALA A 15 -38.96 -14.37 0.11
C ALA A 15 -38.25 -13.29 0.97
N ALA A 16 -36.92 -13.26 0.93
CA ALA A 16 -36.16 -12.12 1.40
C ALA A 16 -36.60 -10.92 0.53
N VAL A 17 -37.49 -10.11 1.05
CA VAL A 17 -37.79 -8.79 0.51
C VAL A 17 -36.51 -7.99 0.67
N SER A 18 -35.71 -7.90 -0.41
CA SER A 18 -34.63 -6.94 -0.49
C SER A 18 -35.27 -5.56 -0.32
N GLU A 19 -35.07 -4.92 0.84
CA GLU A 19 -35.40 -3.50 0.96
C GLU A 19 -34.70 -2.78 -0.22
N PRO A 20 -35.46 -1.96 -1.00
CA PRO A 20 -34.83 -1.17 -2.04
C PRO A 20 -33.77 -0.30 -1.37
N ALA A 21 -32.52 -0.40 -1.86
CA ALA A 21 -31.42 0.43 -1.40
C ALA A 21 -31.93 1.89 -1.40
N ARG A 22 -32.16 2.46 -0.22
CA ARG A 22 -32.53 3.86 -0.09
C ARG A 22 -31.41 4.66 -0.70
N ALA A 23 -31.65 5.28 -1.84
CA ALA A 23 -30.73 6.23 -2.42
C ALA A 23 -30.33 7.21 -1.31
N ASP A 24 -29.02 7.41 -1.11
CA ASP A 24 -28.50 8.34 -0.11
C ASP A 24 -29.19 9.70 -0.34
N ALA A 25 -29.82 10.25 0.69
CA ALA A 25 -30.56 11.51 0.59
C ALA A 25 -29.70 12.67 0.07
N CYS A 26 -28.37 12.53 0.11
CA CYS A 26 -27.39 13.48 -0.39
C CYS A 26 -26.91 13.15 -1.82
N GLY A 27 -27.38 12.05 -2.41
CA GLY A 27 -26.94 11.59 -3.73
C GLY A 27 -25.47 11.21 -3.78
N LEU A 28 -24.89 10.79 -2.65
CA LEU A 28 -23.53 10.23 -2.61
C LEU A 28 -23.54 8.88 -3.33
N PRO A 29 -22.43 8.51 -3.99
CA PRO A 29 -22.31 7.21 -4.62
C PRO A 29 -22.50 6.07 -3.61
N ASP A 30 -23.29 5.06 -3.96
CA ASP A 30 -23.45 3.83 -3.18
C ASP A 30 -22.32 2.83 -3.47
N THR A 31 -21.11 3.32 -3.61
CA THR A 31 -19.91 2.52 -3.86
C THR A 31 -19.16 2.29 -2.56
N LYS A 32 -18.64 1.08 -2.39
CA LYS A 32 -17.71 0.77 -1.28
C LYS A 32 -16.34 0.39 -1.84
N PRO A 33 -15.30 1.10 -1.42
CA PRO A 33 -15.32 2.25 -0.49
C PRO A 33 -15.91 3.50 -1.13
N LEU A 34 -16.50 4.39 -0.31
CA LEU A 34 -16.81 5.75 -0.71
C LEU A 34 -15.50 6.55 -0.76
N TRP A 35 -15.19 7.14 -1.92
CA TRP A 35 -14.01 8.00 -2.09
C TRP A 35 -14.36 9.45 -1.78
N ILE A 36 -13.59 10.11 -0.90
CA ILE A 36 -13.81 11.48 -0.49
C ILE A 36 -12.48 12.25 -0.55
N ASP A 37 -12.48 13.37 -1.26
CA ASP A 37 -11.28 14.18 -1.47
C ASP A 37 -11.39 15.52 -0.73
N TYR A 38 -10.42 15.85 0.13
CA TYR A 38 -10.32 17.19 0.69
C TYR A 38 -9.84 18.15 -0.41
N GLY A 39 -10.79 18.71 -1.11
CA GLY A 39 -10.53 19.64 -2.17
C GLY A 39 -10.18 21.05 -1.67
N ALA A 40 -9.78 21.89 -2.62
CA ALA A 40 -9.47 23.29 -2.39
C ALA A 40 -9.91 24.12 -3.59
N PRO A 41 -10.22 25.42 -3.40
CA PRO A 41 -10.63 26.30 -4.50
C PRO A 41 -9.69 26.26 -5.70
N GLN A 42 -8.37 26.18 -5.44
CA GLN A 42 -7.34 26.15 -6.47
C GLN A 42 -7.33 24.88 -7.32
N LEU A 43 -7.99 23.81 -6.86
CA LEU A 43 -8.12 22.53 -7.57
C LEU A 43 -9.57 22.25 -7.99
N LEU A 44 -10.41 23.28 -8.05
CA LEU A 44 -11.80 23.15 -8.47
C LEU A 44 -11.94 22.48 -9.84
N GLN A 45 -11.05 22.79 -10.79
CA GLN A 45 -11.04 22.19 -12.12
C GLN A 45 -10.71 20.67 -12.10
N VAL A 46 -10.05 20.17 -11.03
CA VAL A 46 -9.73 18.76 -10.90
C VAL A 46 -10.82 18.02 -10.13
N PHE A 47 -11.24 18.55 -8.98
CA PHE A 47 -12.19 17.87 -8.08
C PHE A 47 -13.65 18.28 -8.29
N GLY A 48 -13.93 19.42 -8.95
CA GLY A 48 -15.28 19.90 -9.19
C GLY A 48 -15.92 19.23 -10.41
N ARG A 49 -16.14 17.91 -10.36
CA ARG A 49 -16.73 17.16 -11.49
C ARG A 49 -17.64 16.02 -11.02
N ALA A 50 -18.49 15.57 -11.92
CA ALA A 50 -19.35 14.42 -11.67
C ALA A 50 -18.51 13.19 -11.28
N GLY A 51 -19.03 12.38 -10.35
CA GLY A 51 -18.33 11.19 -9.82
C GLY A 51 -17.32 11.47 -8.71
N VAL A 52 -17.03 12.73 -8.39
CA VAL A 52 -16.15 13.11 -7.28
C VAL A 52 -16.98 13.55 -6.07
N VAL A 53 -16.55 13.14 -4.87
CA VAL A 53 -17.10 13.62 -3.60
C VAL A 53 -16.02 14.45 -2.89
N VAL A 54 -16.36 15.69 -2.56
CA VAL A 54 -15.41 16.66 -2.01
C VAL A 54 -15.76 17.01 -0.57
N ALA A 55 -14.77 16.98 0.30
CA ALA A 55 -14.88 17.53 1.65
C ALA A 55 -14.44 19.00 1.68
N GLY A 56 -15.26 19.85 2.28
CA GLY A 56 -14.96 21.28 2.47
C GLY A 56 -15.38 21.79 3.82
N SER A 57 -14.65 22.76 4.37
CA SER A 57 -14.88 23.32 5.71
C SER A 57 -15.75 24.59 5.73
N GLY A 58 -15.97 25.21 4.57
CA GLY A 58 -16.80 26.41 4.43
C GLY A 58 -18.04 26.14 3.59
N ALA A 59 -18.71 27.20 3.14
CA ALA A 59 -19.84 27.11 2.23
C ALA A 59 -19.48 27.42 0.77
N GLU A 60 -18.53 28.32 0.53
CA GLU A 60 -18.19 28.82 -0.80
C GLU A 60 -17.61 27.73 -1.70
N TYR A 61 -16.55 27.06 -1.24
CA TYR A 61 -15.90 26.00 -2.04
C TYR A 61 -16.85 24.81 -2.29
N PRO A 62 -17.56 24.23 -1.28
CA PRO A 62 -18.54 23.20 -1.55
C PRO A 62 -19.63 23.61 -2.53
N THR A 63 -20.09 24.86 -2.49
CA THR A 63 -21.09 25.36 -3.44
C THR A 63 -20.52 25.42 -4.86
N ALA A 64 -19.31 25.93 -5.04
CA ALA A 64 -18.64 25.97 -6.33
C ALA A 64 -18.38 24.53 -6.87
N ALA A 65 -17.98 23.62 -6.00
CA ALA A 65 -17.75 22.22 -6.38
C ALA A 65 -19.04 21.52 -6.85
N ARG A 66 -20.16 21.75 -6.17
CA ARG A 66 -21.48 21.24 -6.60
C ARG A 66 -21.93 21.85 -7.92
N ALA A 67 -21.74 23.14 -8.10
CA ALA A 67 -22.05 23.81 -9.37
C ALA A 67 -21.24 23.24 -10.55
N ALA A 68 -20.03 22.75 -10.26
CA ALA A 68 -19.18 22.08 -11.24
C ALA A 68 -19.47 20.56 -11.39
N GLY A 69 -20.39 19.99 -10.59
CA GLY A 69 -20.88 18.61 -10.72
C GLY A 69 -20.48 17.65 -9.60
N ALA A 70 -19.59 18.03 -8.70
CA ALA A 70 -19.18 17.18 -7.58
C ALA A 70 -20.30 17.02 -6.52
N LYS A 71 -20.22 15.98 -5.72
CA LYS A 71 -20.95 15.87 -4.46
C LYS A 71 -20.09 16.41 -3.32
N THR A 72 -20.73 16.81 -2.20
CA THR A 72 -19.99 17.45 -1.11
C THR A 72 -20.35 16.86 0.25
N VAL A 73 -19.34 16.81 1.12
CA VAL A 73 -19.45 16.47 2.53
C VAL A 73 -18.82 17.58 3.36
N TYR A 74 -19.22 17.71 4.62
CA TYR A 74 -18.73 18.76 5.50
C TYR A 74 -17.50 18.28 6.29
N TRP A 75 -16.47 19.13 6.33
CA TRP A 75 -15.27 18.92 7.14
C TRP A 75 -15.23 19.92 8.29
N ASP A 76 -15.45 19.46 9.53
CA ASP A 76 -15.26 20.25 10.73
C ASP A 76 -13.78 20.21 11.16
N MET A 77 -13.03 21.24 10.76
CA MET A 77 -11.59 21.36 11.01
C MET A 77 -11.22 21.48 12.49
N TYR A 78 -12.18 21.81 13.36
CA TYR A 78 -11.89 22.31 14.70
C TYR A 78 -12.59 21.50 15.80
N LEU A 79 -12.45 20.19 15.80
CA LEU A 79 -13.00 19.35 16.86
C LEU A 79 -12.62 19.85 18.27
N SER A 80 -11.37 20.32 18.44
CA SER A 80 -10.88 20.87 19.71
C SER A 80 -11.65 22.11 20.16
N THR A 81 -12.16 22.93 19.27
CA THR A 81 -13.02 24.09 19.64
C THR A 81 -14.43 23.66 19.99
N ARG A 82 -14.85 22.46 19.60
CA ARG A 82 -16.18 21.89 19.90
C ARG A 82 -16.22 21.23 21.27
N VAL A 83 -15.29 20.31 21.51
CA VAL A 83 -15.26 19.41 22.67
C VAL A 83 -14.17 19.74 23.69
N GLY A 84 -13.28 20.70 23.36
CA GLY A 84 -12.08 21.02 24.13
C GLY A 84 -10.89 20.12 23.76
N THR A 85 -9.84 20.17 24.57
CA THR A 85 -8.64 19.34 24.48
C THR A 85 -8.55 18.36 25.65
N PRO A 86 -7.65 17.37 25.62
CA PRO A 86 -7.43 16.48 26.77
C PRO A 86 -7.13 17.22 28.08
N SER A 87 -6.37 18.32 28.01
CA SER A 87 -6.01 19.14 29.20
C SER A 87 -7.07 20.18 29.57
N ALA A 88 -7.95 20.56 28.63
CA ALA A 88 -8.99 21.57 28.82
C ALA A 88 -10.27 21.15 28.10
N PRO A 89 -10.97 20.10 28.58
CA PRO A 89 -12.21 19.63 27.97
C PRO A 89 -13.31 20.67 28.15
N ALA A 90 -14.14 20.85 27.13
CA ALA A 90 -15.29 21.77 27.20
C ALA A 90 -16.32 21.34 28.28
N ASP A 91 -17.13 22.27 28.72
CA ASP A 91 -18.27 21.93 29.56
C ASP A 91 -19.32 21.17 28.73
N ARG A 92 -19.88 20.12 29.33
CA ARG A 92 -20.85 19.26 28.64
C ARG A 92 -22.14 20.01 28.25
N ASP A 93 -22.55 20.97 29.05
CA ASP A 93 -23.79 21.73 28.84
C ASP A 93 -23.75 22.59 27.56
N VAL A 94 -22.57 22.93 27.06
CA VAL A 94 -22.45 23.69 25.81
C VAL A 94 -22.48 22.81 24.55
N LEU A 95 -22.28 21.49 24.68
CA LEU A 95 -22.17 20.59 23.55
C LEU A 95 -23.43 20.52 22.69
N PRO A 96 -24.66 20.42 23.28
CA PRO A 96 -25.88 20.33 22.47
C PRO A 96 -26.10 21.55 21.57
N ALA A 97 -25.89 22.76 22.09
CA ALA A 97 -26.06 23.99 21.32
C ALA A 97 -24.99 24.15 20.25
N ARG A 98 -23.75 23.73 20.54
CA ARG A 98 -22.66 23.71 19.54
C ARG A 98 -22.94 22.69 18.44
N ALA A 99 -23.38 21.47 18.80
CA ALA A 99 -23.69 20.42 17.83
C ALA A 99 -24.84 20.83 16.90
N ALA A 100 -25.88 21.49 17.43
CA ALA A 100 -26.96 22.06 16.63
C ALA A 100 -26.39 22.98 15.53
N ARG A 101 -25.60 23.98 15.93
CA ARG A 101 -25.03 24.97 15.00
C ARG A 101 -24.11 24.31 13.95
N VAL A 102 -23.28 23.35 14.35
CA VAL A 102 -22.38 22.65 13.41
C VAL A 102 -23.19 21.78 12.44
N PHE A 103 -24.22 21.10 12.93
CA PHE A 103 -25.10 20.30 12.08
C PHE A 103 -25.84 21.19 11.06
N ASP A 104 -26.46 22.28 11.49
CA ASP A 104 -27.17 23.20 10.62
C ASP A 104 -26.24 23.80 9.54
N PHE A 105 -25.01 24.13 9.92
CA PHE A 105 -23.99 24.58 8.98
C PHE A 105 -23.55 23.48 8.04
N ALA A 106 -23.41 22.24 8.51
CA ALA A 106 -23.06 21.09 7.67
C ALA A 106 -24.15 20.80 6.61
N VAL A 107 -25.42 20.90 7.01
CA VAL A 107 -26.58 20.80 6.08
C VAL A 107 -26.47 21.85 4.98
N LEU A 108 -26.21 23.10 5.34
CA LEU A 108 -26.03 24.21 4.38
C LEU A 108 -24.82 23.97 3.50
N SER A 109 -23.66 23.67 4.07
CA SER A 109 -22.39 23.50 3.36
C SER A 109 -22.45 22.33 2.38
N ALA A 110 -22.96 21.18 2.80
CA ALA A 110 -23.09 19.98 1.98
C ALA A 110 -24.33 19.99 1.06
N ALA A 111 -25.26 20.92 1.26
CA ALA A 111 -26.60 20.94 0.66
C ALA A 111 -27.31 19.57 0.82
N CYS A 112 -27.29 19.02 2.01
CA CYS A 112 -27.74 17.68 2.31
C CYS A 112 -28.40 17.61 3.69
N PRO A 113 -29.62 17.04 3.83
CA PRO A 113 -30.31 16.97 5.13
C PRO A 113 -29.67 16.00 6.11
N THR A 114 -28.88 15.02 5.63
CA THR A 114 -28.18 14.00 6.42
C THR A 114 -26.68 14.01 6.11
N PRO A 115 -25.97 15.13 6.39
CA PRO A 115 -24.61 15.33 5.90
C PRO A 115 -23.62 14.36 6.54
N VAL A 116 -22.64 13.92 5.75
CA VAL A 116 -21.40 13.36 6.31
C VAL A 116 -20.61 14.50 6.93
N ILE A 117 -20.18 14.32 8.18
CA ILE A 117 -19.48 15.34 8.98
C ILE A 117 -18.14 14.75 9.44
N ALA A 118 -17.05 15.12 8.77
CA ALA A 118 -15.71 14.72 9.20
C ALA A 118 -15.26 15.58 10.37
N MET A 119 -14.99 14.94 11.51
CA MET A 119 -14.54 15.56 12.75
C MET A 119 -13.02 15.48 12.86
N ASN A 120 -12.34 16.60 12.68
CA ASN A 120 -10.89 16.67 12.69
C ASN A 120 -10.40 17.28 14.00
N GLU A 121 -9.58 16.68 14.75
CA GLU A 121 -8.88 15.41 14.74
C GLU A 121 -8.86 14.89 16.20
N LEU A 122 -8.86 13.58 16.43
CA LEU A 122 -8.80 13.03 17.79
C LEU A 122 -7.40 13.14 18.38
N PHE A 123 -7.24 13.88 19.48
CA PHE A 123 -5.95 13.97 20.16
C PHE A 123 -5.61 12.71 20.95
N GLY A 124 -4.35 12.27 20.83
CA GLY A 124 -3.77 11.22 21.65
C GLY A 124 -4.38 9.84 21.45
N ALA A 125 -4.83 9.49 20.25
CA ALA A 125 -5.49 8.22 19.97
C ALA A 125 -4.59 7.00 20.21
N ALA A 126 -3.28 7.11 19.95
CA ALA A 126 -2.34 6.00 19.99
C ALA A 126 -1.76 5.68 21.36
N THR A 127 -1.86 6.58 22.31
CA THR A 127 -1.21 6.45 23.62
C THR A 127 -2.19 6.11 24.74
N PRO A 128 -1.76 5.42 25.81
CA PRO A 128 -2.61 5.20 26.98
C PRO A 128 -3.04 6.49 27.67
N THR A 129 -2.22 7.53 27.61
CA THR A 129 -2.46 8.83 28.29
C THR A 129 -3.85 9.41 28.06
N PRO A 130 -4.42 9.43 26.85
CA PRO A 130 -5.78 9.88 26.63
C PRO A 130 -6.86 9.02 27.32
N TRP A 131 -6.52 7.85 27.79
CA TRP A 131 -7.43 6.90 28.45
C TRP A 131 -7.28 6.90 29.98
N THR A 132 -6.57 7.88 30.51
CA THR A 132 -6.44 8.09 31.96
C THR A 132 -7.65 8.81 32.51
N PRO A 133 -7.92 8.73 33.83
CA PRO A 133 -9.02 9.47 34.46
C PRO A 133 -8.98 10.98 34.17
N THR A 134 -7.79 11.57 34.08
CA THR A 134 -7.60 13.00 33.77
C THR A 134 -8.11 13.39 32.39
N THR A 135 -8.12 12.49 31.43
CA THR A 135 -8.61 12.72 30.06
C THR A 135 -9.98 12.11 29.78
N ALA A 136 -10.58 11.45 30.76
CA ALA A 136 -11.88 10.77 30.61
C ALA A 136 -13.00 11.73 30.16
N ARG A 137 -13.01 12.98 30.70
CA ARG A 137 -14.00 13.99 30.31
C ARG A 137 -13.87 14.37 28.82
N TYR A 138 -12.65 14.53 28.30
CA TYR A 138 -12.43 14.80 26.88
C TYR A 138 -12.97 13.66 26.01
N ARG A 139 -12.69 12.41 26.37
CA ARG A 139 -13.19 11.23 25.64
C ARG A 139 -14.72 11.14 25.67
N ALA A 140 -15.31 11.40 26.83
CA ALA A 140 -16.76 11.45 26.98
C ALA A 140 -17.38 12.56 26.11
N ASN A 141 -16.73 13.72 26.01
CA ASN A 141 -17.19 14.82 25.17
C ASN A 141 -17.13 14.47 23.68
N VAL A 142 -16.04 13.81 23.21
CA VAL A 142 -15.93 13.38 21.81
C VAL A 142 -17.03 12.39 21.43
N LEU A 143 -17.29 11.41 22.31
CA LEU A 143 -18.36 10.43 22.10
C LEU A 143 -19.74 11.08 22.11
N GLU A 144 -20.00 11.98 23.06
CA GLU A 144 -21.27 12.73 23.16
C GLU A 144 -21.46 13.61 21.92
N TRP A 145 -20.40 14.29 21.45
CA TRP A 145 -20.43 15.08 20.23
C TRP A 145 -20.88 14.27 19.02
N ALA A 146 -20.30 13.08 18.83
CA ALA A 146 -20.69 12.18 17.75
C ALA A 146 -22.17 11.76 17.89
N ARG A 147 -22.64 11.43 19.10
CA ARG A 147 -24.05 11.09 19.38
C ARG A 147 -25.00 12.24 19.04
N LEU A 148 -24.66 13.45 19.45
CA LEU A 148 -25.48 14.64 19.20
C LEU A 148 -25.61 14.94 17.70
N LEU A 149 -24.54 14.77 16.92
CA LEU A 149 -24.57 14.91 15.46
C LEU A 149 -25.40 13.80 14.81
N ALA A 150 -25.21 12.56 15.24
CA ALA A 150 -25.94 11.40 14.72
C ALA A 150 -27.44 11.47 15.03
N ALA A 151 -27.83 11.89 16.25
CA ALA A 151 -29.21 12.07 16.66
C ALA A 151 -29.97 13.11 15.83
N ARG A 152 -29.26 14.05 15.18
CA ARG A 152 -29.82 15.02 14.25
C ARG A 152 -29.90 14.51 12.80
N GLY A 153 -29.47 13.29 12.55
CA GLY A 153 -29.43 12.70 11.21
C GLY A 153 -28.09 12.88 10.48
N GLY A 154 -27.08 13.44 11.14
CA GLY A 154 -25.73 13.51 10.59
C GLY A 154 -25.05 12.13 10.54
N ARG A 155 -24.04 12.02 9.69
CA ARG A 155 -23.17 10.84 9.57
C ARG A 155 -21.75 11.26 10.01
N PRO A 156 -21.44 11.22 11.32
CA PRO A 156 -20.14 11.67 11.81
C PRO A 156 -19.05 10.66 11.42
N VAL A 157 -17.88 11.19 11.04
CA VAL A 157 -16.66 10.44 10.75
C VAL A 157 -15.54 11.04 11.58
N LEU A 158 -14.96 10.28 12.52
CA LEU A 158 -13.84 10.75 13.32
C LEU A 158 -12.52 10.46 12.65
N LEU A 159 -11.72 11.50 12.39
CA LEU A 159 -10.36 11.38 11.90
C LEU A 159 -9.41 11.09 13.06
N VAL A 160 -8.49 10.13 12.82
CA VAL A 160 -7.56 9.63 13.84
C VAL A 160 -6.14 9.66 13.28
N SER A 161 -5.32 10.59 13.78
CA SER A 161 -3.97 10.89 13.27
C SER A 161 -2.91 9.82 13.55
N SER A 162 -3.22 8.79 14.30
CA SER A 162 -2.26 7.77 14.70
C SER A 162 -2.93 6.41 14.87
N GLU A 163 -2.11 5.35 15.03
CA GLU A 163 -2.66 4.02 15.31
C GLU A 163 -3.46 4.02 16.62
N PRO A 164 -4.71 3.52 16.61
CA PRO A 164 -5.55 3.56 17.80
C PRO A 164 -5.00 2.68 18.93
N TYR A 165 -5.02 3.19 20.14
CA TYR A 165 -4.82 2.40 21.35
C TYR A 165 -6.12 1.66 21.69
N THR A 166 -6.05 0.33 21.77
CA THR A 166 -7.24 -0.52 21.83
C THR A 166 -7.29 -1.44 23.05
N SER A 167 -6.53 -1.14 24.11
CA SER A 167 -6.52 -1.96 25.33
C SER A 167 -7.44 -1.39 26.41
N GLY A 168 -7.96 -2.25 27.29
CA GLY A 168 -8.75 -1.85 28.45
C GLY A 168 -10.02 -1.06 28.06
N GLU A 169 -10.28 0.04 28.75
CA GLU A 169 -11.44 0.91 28.53
C GLU A 169 -11.48 1.52 27.13
N ALA A 170 -10.31 1.70 26.49
CA ALA A 170 -10.25 2.21 25.14
C ALA A 170 -10.99 1.30 24.15
N ALA A 171 -10.92 -0.02 24.31
CA ALA A 171 -11.63 -0.95 23.45
C ALA A 171 -13.16 -0.71 23.47
N GLN A 172 -13.73 -0.49 24.65
CA GLN A 172 -15.16 -0.20 24.78
C GLN A 172 -15.51 1.15 24.15
N TRP A 173 -14.69 2.17 24.41
CA TRP A 173 -14.92 3.50 23.85
C TRP A 173 -14.93 3.50 22.30
N TRP A 174 -14.02 2.75 21.66
CA TRP A 174 -14.01 2.61 20.19
C TRP A 174 -15.26 1.90 19.67
N ARG A 175 -15.76 0.87 20.38
CA ARG A 175 -17.03 0.22 20.01
C ARG A 175 -18.22 1.16 20.14
N ASP A 176 -18.27 1.92 21.24
CA ASP A 176 -19.33 2.89 21.48
C ASP A 176 -19.33 3.99 20.42
N LEU A 177 -18.14 4.48 20.04
CA LEU A 177 -17.99 5.43 18.94
C LEU A 177 -18.47 4.84 17.62
N ALA A 178 -18.05 3.62 17.30
CA ALA A 178 -18.42 2.96 16.05
C ALA A 178 -19.92 2.68 15.92
N SER A 179 -20.65 2.64 17.03
CA SER A 179 -22.12 2.52 17.02
C SER A 179 -22.82 3.76 16.45
N VAL A 180 -22.20 4.94 16.52
CA VAL A 180 -22.79 6.23 16.13
C VAL A 180 -21.98 7.00 15.08
N ALA A 181 -20.73 6.60 14.84
CA ALA A 181 -19.83 7.27 13.90
C ALA A 181 -19.02 6.26 13.09
N GLU A 182 -18.39 6.73 12.03
CA GLU A 182 -17.33 6.03 11.31
C GLU A 182 -15.95 6.54 11.78
N ILE A 183 -14.89 5.76 11.54
CA ILE A 183 -13.52 6.06 11.98
C ILE A 183 -12.61 6.09 10.74
N ALA A 184 -11.93 7.20 10.50
CA ALA A 184 -10.99 7.36 9.41
C ALA A 184 -9.56 7.40 9.94
N LEU A 185 -8.77 6.36 9.64
CA LEU A 185 -7.40 6.21 10.10
C LEU A 185 -6.43 6.94 9.16
N GLU A 186 -5.73 7.94 9.67
CA GLU A 186 -4.73 8.67 8.91
C GLU A 186 -3.46 7.84 8.70
N LYS A 187 -3.17 7.57 7.45
CA LYS A 187 -2.00 6.79 7.00
C LYS A 187 -1.20 7.61 6.00
N TYR A 188 -0.33 8.45 6.53
CA TYR A 188 0.49 9.35 5.74
C TYR A 188 1.80 8.67 5.35
N PHE A 189 2.09 8.68 4.06
CA PHE A 189 3.28 8.03 3.51
C PHE A 189 4.26 9.07 2.96
N ASN A 190 5.53 8.88 3.28
CA ASN A 190 6.62 9.68 2.74
C ASN A 190 6.89 9.27 1.29
N ALA A 191 6.60 10.13 0.32
CA ALA A 191 6.71 9.79 -1.09
C ALA A 191 8.14 9.41 -1.52
N PRO A 192 9.22 10.08 -1.09
CA PRO A 192 10.59 9.62 -1.37
C PRO A 192 10.87 8.19 -0.92
N ALA A 193 10.36 7.80 0.28
CA ALA A 193 10.57 6.45 0.79
C ALA A 193 9.78 5.40 0.00
N VAL A 194 8.56 5.74 -0.44
CA VAL A 194 7.73 4.87 -1.29
C VAL A 194 8.37 4.72 -2.67
N HIS A 195 8.77 5.84 -3.30
CA HIS A 195 9.40 5.84 -4.62
C HIS A 195 10.72 5.04 -4.61
N LYS A 196 11.61 5.28 -3.62
CA LYS A 196 12.85 4.53 -3.45
C LYS A 196 12.63 3.02 -3.28
N ALA A 197 11.53 2.62 -2.63
CA ALA A 197 11.18 1.21 -2.46
C ALA A 197 10.68 0.57 -3.76
N GLY A 198 10.28 1.38 -4.74
CA GLY A 198 9.71 0.93 -6.01
C GLY A 198 8.25 0.45 -5.90
N PRO A 199 7.61 0.17 -7.04
CA PRO A 199 6.17 -0.07 -7.10
C PRO A 199 5.74 -1.31 -6.30
N VAL A 200 6.48 -2.39 -6.36
CA VAL A 200 6.13 -3.64 -5.67
C VAL A 200 6.27 -3.51 -4.15
N LEU A 201 7.45 -3.10 -3.69
CA LEU A 201 7.74 -3.03 -2.25
C LEU A 201 7.06 -1.83 -1.58
N GLY A 202 7.03 -0.68 -2.26
CA GLY A 202 6.35 0.52 -1.78
C GLY A 202 4.87 0.29 -1.59
N SER A 203 4.19 -0.29 -2.58
CA SER A 203 2.78 -0.64 -2.51
C SER A 203 2.49 -1.66 -1.38
N ARG A 204 3.32 -2.71 -1.26
CA ARG A 204 3.20 -3.69 -0.16
C ARG A 204 3.32 -3.04 1.22
N ARG A 205 4.28 -2.14 1.42
CA ARG A 205 4.47 -1.42 2.69
C ARG A 205 3.25 -0.58 3.05
N MET A 206 2.68 0.12 2.07
CA MET A 206 1.47 0.92 2.27
C MET A 206 0.28 0.04 2.66
N ARG A 207 0.01 -1.04 1.92
CA ARG A 207 -1.06 -1.98 2.23
C ARG A 207 -0.90 -2.61 3.61
N THR A 208 0.30 -3.09 3.94
CA THR A 208 0.59 -3.66 5.27
C THR A 208 0.33 -2.66 6.39
N SER A 209 0.72 -1.39 6.20
CA SER A 209 0.48 -0.33 7.19
C SER A 209 -1.02 -0.08 7.41
N MET A 210 -1.80 0.04 6.33
CA MET A 210 -3.25 0.24 6.40
C MET A 210 -3.95 -0.96 7.07
N ARG A 211 -3.64 -2.20 6.65
CA ARG A 211 -4.20 -3.42 7.25
C ARG A 211 -3.90 -3.53 8.73
N ARG A 212 -2.65 -3.27 9.15
CA ARG A 212 -2.25 -3.36 10.55
C ARG A 212 -3.03 -2.38 11.43
N SER A 213 -3.26 -1.17 10.98
CA SER A 213 -4.03 -0.18 11.73
C SER A 213 -5.50 -0.55 11.82
N ALA A 214 -6.12 -0.97 10.71
CA ALA A 214 -7.50 -1.42 10.70
C ALA A 214 -7.71 -2.68 11.56
N ALA A 215 -6.78 -3.64 11.50
CA ALA A 215 -6.85 -4.87 12.28
C ALA A 215 -6.94 -4.64 13.80
N LYS A 216 -6.34 -3.55 14.32
CA LYS A 216 -6.48 -3.18 15.75
C LYS A 216 -7.92 -2.89 16.14
N LEU A 217 -8.66 -2.19 15.30
CA LEU A 217 -10.08 -1.91 15.53
C LEU A 217 -10.94 -3.18 15.34
N PHE A 218 -10.65 -3.97 14.32
CA PHE A 218 -11.37 -5.22 14.08
C PHE A 218 -11.20 -6.22 15.22
N ALA A 219 -10.01 -6.32 15.80
CA ALA A 219 -9.71 -7.21 16.91
C ALA A 219 -10.54 -6.91 18.18
N ILE A 220 -11.05 -5.69 18.31
CA ILE A 220 -11.92 -5.30 19.42
C ILE A 220 -13.40 -5.26 19.03
N GLY A 221 -13.77 -5.74 17.84
CA GLY A 221 -15.16 -5.86 17.39
C GLY A 221 -15.74 -4.64 16.67
N VAL A 222 -14.92 -3.66 16.25
CA VAL A 222 -15.38 -2.59 15.34
C VAL A 222 -15.56 -3.18 13.94
N PRO A 223 -16.75 -3.06 13.33
CA PRO A 223 -17.00 -3.66 12.01
C PRO A 223 -16.24 -2.90 10.91
N PRO A 224 -15.74 -3.61 9.86
CA PRO A 224 -15.03 -2.98 8.74
C PRO A 224 -15.81 -1.86 8.05
N SER A 225 -17.14 -2.00 7.96
CA SER A 225 -18.05 -1.00 7.40
C SER A 225 -18.12 0.32 8.20
N LYS A 226 -17.41 0.41 9.32
CA LYS A 226 -17.27 1.61 10.15
C LYS A 226 -15.86 2.18 10.13
N VAL A 227 -14.96 1.59 9.35
CA VAL A 227 -13.55 2.01 9.30
C VAL A 227 -13.20 2.43 7.88
N GLY A 228 -12.41 3.47 7.75
CA GLY A 228 -11.81 3.94 6.52
C GLY A 228 -10.37 4.40 6.74
N VAL A 229 -9.73 4.86 5.67
CA VAL A 229 -8.36 5.37 5.69
C VAL A 229 -8.28 6.76 5.07
N VAL A 230 -7.33 7.57 5.56
CA VAL A 230 -7.00 8.90 5.01
C VAL A 230 -5.57 8.89 4.55
N LEU A 231 -5.33 9.29 3.30
CA LEU A 231 -4.00 9.42 2.72
C LEU A 231 -3.62 10.89 2.56
N ALA A 232 -2.33 11.23 2.67
CA ALA A 232 -1.87 12.61 2.59
C ALA A 232 -1.11 12.91 1.30
N PHE A 233 -1.37 14.11 0.77
CA PHE A 233 -0.76 14.66 -0.44
C PHE A 233 -0.19 16.07 -0.21
N GLN A 234 0.25 16.33 1.01
CA GLN A 234 0.90 17.58 1.33
C GLN A 234 2.24 17.71 0.61
N THR A 235 2.67 18.94 0.39
CA THR A 235 3.97 19.24 -0.26
C THR A 235 5.03 19.67 0.73
N ARG A 236 4.63 20.10 1.93
CA ARG A 236 5.55 20.47 3.01
C ARG A 236 6.33 19.25 3.52
N ARG A 237 7.62 19.44 3.81
CA ARG A 237 8.45 18.40 4.45
C ARG A 237 7.97 18.11 5.89
N GLY A 238 8.03 16.85 6.29
CA GLY A 238 7.66 16.40 7.64
C GLY A 238 6.15 16.25 7.86
N SER A 239 5.32 16.30 6.81
CA SER A 239 3.85 16.23 6.95
C SER A 239 3.22 15.00 6.29
N GLY A 240 4.04 14.13 5.70
CA GLY A 240 3.58 13.05 4.83
C GLY A 240 3.11 13.58 3.47
N GLY A 241 3.24 12.79 2.42
CA GLY A 241 2.94 13.21 1.05
C GLY A 241 4.21 13.43 0.24
N ARG A 242 4.30 14.53 -0.52
CA ARG A 242 5.40 14.76 -1.47
C ARG A 242 6.79 14.77 -0.84
N GLU A 243 6.98 15.41 0.30
CA GLU A 243 8.27 15.49 1.03
C GLU A 243 9.45 16.00 0.16
N GLY A 244 9.16 16.82 -0.84
CA GLY A 244 10.16 17.35 -1.76
C GLY A 244 10.61 16.39 -2.86
N LEU A 245 9.92 15.26 -3.08
CA LEU A 245 10.23 14.30 -4.15
C LEU A 245 10.25 15.00 -5.52
N ARG A 246 11.30 14.73 -6.30
CA ARG A 246 11.53 15.22 -7.65
C ARG A 246 11.98 14.03 -8.53
N PRO A 247 11.71 14.04 -9.84
CA PRO A 247 10.87 15.00 -10.57
C PRO A 247 9.38 14.87 -10.25
N ALA A 248 8.52 15.68 -10.87
CA ALA A 248 7.07 15.63 -10.66
C ALA A 248 6.48 14.25 -10.98
N GLY A 249 6.93 13.61 -12.06
CA GLY A 249 6.52 12.26 -12.46
C GLY A 249 6.71 11.23 -11.34
N ALA A 250 7.82 11.29 -10.60
CA ALA A 250 8.05 10.40 -9.47
C ALA A 250 6.98 10.56 -8.35
N TRP A 251 6.48 11.79 -8.15
CA TRP A 251 5.37 11.99 -7.21
C TRP A 251 4.03 11.50 -7.77
N PHE A 252 3.80 11.67 -9.07
CA PHE A 252 2.59 11.14 -9.73
C PHE A 252 2.51 9.61 -9.62
N GLU A 253 3.64 8.92 -9.81
CA GLU A 253 3.75 7.48 -9.56
C GLU A 253 3.34 7.11 -8.13
N VAL A 254 3.85 7.82 -7.14
CA VAL A 254 3.49 7.55 -5.74
C VAL A 254 2.02 7.86 -5.48
N ALA A 255 1.45 8.91 -6.06
CA ALA A 255 0.01 9.20 -5.95
C ALA A 255 -0.84 8.07 -6.54
N LYS A 256 -0.45 7.55 -7.71
CA LYS A 256 -1.07 6.39 -8.35
C LYS A 256 -0.96 5.14 -7.47
N LEU A 257 0.22 4.84 -6.94
CA LEU A 257 0.44 3.71 -6.03
C LEU A 257 -0.41 3.81 -4.76
N GLN A 258 -0.56 5.00 -4.19
CA GLN A 258 -1.40 5.21 -3.02
C GLN A 258 -2.89 4.91 -3.33
N ALA A 259 -3.40 5.37 -4.47
CA ALA A 259 -4.77 5.09 -4.88
C ALA A 259 -5.02 3.58 -5.03
N LEU A 260 -4.17 2.89 -5.81
CA LEU A 260 -4.29 1.45 -6.04
C LEU A 260 -4.14 0.63 -4.76
N ALA A 261 -3.20 0.99 -3.88
CA ALA A 261 -3.01 0.30 -2.60
C ALA A 261 -4.21 0.49 -1.66
N ALA A 262 -4.78 1.70 -1.61
CA ALA A 262 -5.96 1.99 -0.80
C ALA A 262 -7.20 1.28 -1.33
N GLU A 263 -7.41 1.27 -2.63
CA GLU A 263 -8.50 0.56 -3.28
C GLU A 263 -8.47 -0.94 -2.95
N GLN A 264 -7.30 -1.57 -3.14
CA GLN A 264 -7.12 -2.98 -2.84
C GLN A 264 -7.44 -3.30 -1.38
N VAL A 265 -6.87 -2.54 -0.42
CA VAL A 265 -7.09 -2.78 1.02
C VAL A 265 -8.54 -2.51 1.39
N ALA A 266 -9.14 -1.45 0.86
CA ALA A 266 -10.53 -1.12 1.19
C ALA A 266 -11.50 -2.16 0.67
N ARG A 267 -11.32 -2.67 -0.54
CA ARG A 267 -12.15 -3.76 -1.09
C ARG A 267 -11.94 -5.07 -0.34
N GLU A 268 -10.69 -5.44 -0.08
CA GLU A 268 -10.34 -6.69 0.63
C GLU A 268 -10.92 -6.73 2.04
N LEU A 269 -10.85 -5.63 2.77
CA LEU A 269 -11.31 -5.54 4.15
C LEU A 269 -12.76 -5.08 4.28
N GLY A 270 -13.41 -4.63 3.23
CA GLY A 270 -14.76 -4.08 3.28
C GLY A 270 -14.84 -2.73 4.01
N LEU A 271 -13.82 -1.87 3.82
CA LEU A 271 -13.79 -0.55 4.46
C LEU A 271 -14.89 0.37 3.93
N ALA A 272 -15.39 1.26 4.79
CA ALA A 272 -16.45 2.20 4.47
C ALA A 272 -16.01 3.25 3.44
N HIS A 273 -14.83 3.82 3.62
CA HIS A 273 -14.37 4.97 2.83
C HIS A 273 -12.85 5.05 2.70
N VAL A 274 -12.41 5.76 1.67
CA VAL A 274 -11.02 6.19 1.46
C VAL A 274 -11.04 7.71 1.27
N TRP A 275 -10.20 8.41 2.02
CA TRP A 275 -10.05 9.85 1.96
C TRP A 275 -8.69 10.24 1.43
N SER A 276 -8.64 11.37 0.72
CA SER A 276 -7.38 12.04 0.39
C SER A 276 -7.33 13.43 1.02
N TRP A 277 -6.18 13.79 1.61
CA TRP A 277 -5.99 15.04 2.31
C TRP A 277 -4.73 15.77 1.83
N GLY A 278 -4.66 17.09 2.10
CA GLY A 278 -3.48 17.89 1.82
C GLY A 278 -3.40 18.46 0.40
N TRP A 279 -4.48 18.40 -0.36
CA TRP A 279 -4.57 19.04 -1.67
C TRP A 279 -4.65 20.57 -1.59
N GLY A 280 -5.20 21.10 -0.49
CA GLY A 280 -5.29 22.53 -0.23
C GLY A 280 -3.95 23.23 -0.18
N PHE A 281 -3.97 24.50 -0.46
CA PHE A 281 -2.82 25.40 -0.33
C PHE A 281 -2.93 26.13 0.99
N PHE A 282 -2.25 25.62 2.00
CA PHE A 282 -2.17 26.30 3.28
C PHE A 282 -0.85 27.03 3.38
N ASN A 283 -0.90 28.37 3.47
CA ASN A 283 0.27 29.24 3.60
C ASN A 283 1.32 29.03 2.47
N GLU A 284 2.57 28.84 2.84
CA GLU A 284 3.72 28.65 1.95
C GLU A 284 3.66 27.38 1.07
N GLN A 285 2.72 26.48 1.32
CA GLN A 285 2.51 25.28 0.50
C GLN A 285 1.68 25.57 -0.76
N ALA A 286 1.20 26.79 -0.89
CA ALA A 286 0.25 27.21 -1.90
C ALA A 286 0.72 27.01 -3.35
N ALA A 287 2.00 27.08 -3.59
CA ALA A 287 2.57 27.27 -4.93
C ALA A 287 3.23 26.02 -5.52
N ASP A 288 2.78 24.80 -5.16
CA ASP A 288 3.31 23.60 -5.83
C ASP A 288 2.58 23.39 -7.18
N PRO A 289 3.23 23.70 -8.32
CA PRO A 289 2.61 23.64 -9.63
C PRO A 289 2.27 22.19 -10.06
N ASP A 290 2.82 21.19 -9.40
CA ASP A 290 2.62 19.78 -9.74
C ASP A 290 1.38 19.17 -9.04
N LYS A 291 0.78 19.88 -8.05
CA LYS A 291 -0.42 19.41 -7.34
C LYS A 291 -1.59 19.06 -8.26
N PRO A 292 -1.95 19.85 -9.26
CA PRO A 292 -3.04 19.49 -10.17
C PRO A 292 -2.78 18.18 -10.92
N GLY A 293 -1.53 17.94 -11.35
CA GLY A 293 -1.12 16.70 -12.00
C GLY A 293 -1.22 15.50 -11.06
N ALA A 294 -0.72 15.62 -9.82
CA ALA A 294 -0.83 14.58 -8.82
C ALA A 294 -2.29 14.27 -8.45
N ALA A 295 -3.13 15.29 -8.31
CA ALA A 295 -4.56 15.14 -8.03
C ALA A 295 -5.29 14.46 -9.21
N CYS A 296 -4.96 14.83 -10.45
CA CYS A 296 -5.49 14.17 -11.64
C CYS A 296 -5.07 12.69 -11.68
N THR A 297 -3.80 12.39 -11.40
CA THR A 297 -3.29 11.00 -11.34
C THR A 297 -3.98 10.19 -10.25
N TRP A 298 -4.24 10.78 -9.09
CA TRP A 298 -5.00 10.17 -8.01
C TRP A 298 -6.42 9.79 -8.43
N LEU A 299 -7.13 10.70 -9.10
CA LEU A 299 -8.48 10.44 -9.62
C LEU A 299 -8.47 9.36 -10.69
N TRP A 300 -7.56 9.49 -11.67
CA TRP A 300 -7.44 8.57 -12.80
C TRP A 300 -7.09 7.15 -12.36
N ALA A 301 -6.25 6.99 -11.35
CA ALA A 301 -5.83 5.67 -10.86
C ALA A 301 -6.98 4.87 -10.25
N ARG A 302 -7.97 5.52 -9.66
CA ARG A 302 -9.16 4.86 -9.10
C ARG A 302 -10.29 4.69 -10.12
N ASP A 303 -10.41 5.66 -11.05
CA ASP A 303 -11.38 5.63 -12.14
C ASP A 303 -10.88 6.51 -13.30
N PRO A 304 -10.46 5.90 -14.43
CA PRO A 304 -9.95 6.66 -15.58
C PRO A 304 -10.94 7.65 -16.20
N SER A 305 -12.23 7.55 -15.92
CA SER A 305 -13.23 8.50 -16.38
C SER A 305 -13.19 9.84 -15.63
N LEU A 306 -12.61 9.86 -14.43
CA LEU A 306 -12.57 11.04 -13.56
C LEU A 306 -11.50 12.06 -13.97
N CYS A 307 -10.41 11.64 -14.59
CA CYS A 307 -9.38 12.55 -15.09
C CYS A 307 -8.57 11.87 -16.20
N ASP A 308 -8.14 12.63 -17.20
CA ASP A 308 -7.25 12.10 -18.24
C ASP A 308 -5.79 12.31 -17.84
N ALA A 309 -5.19 11.33 -17.21
CA ALA A 309 -3.79 11.33 -16.82
C ALA A 309 -2.90 10.50 -17.74
N ARG A 310 -3.38 10.07 -18.92
CA ARG A 310 -2.61 9.23 -19.86
C ARG A 310 -1.28 9.84 -20.26
N ALA A 311 -1.24 11.17 -20.42
CA ALA A 311 0.00 11.89 -20.71
C ALA A 311 1.00 11.90 -19.54
N LEU A 312 0.57 11.48 -18.34
CA LEU A 312 1.39 11.35 -17.13
C LEU A 312 1.77 9.89 -16.84
N GLU A 313 1.37 8.94 -17.70
CA GLU A 313 1.71 7.53 -17.56
C GLU A 313 3.21 7.32 -17.74
N GLU A 314 3.79 6.65 -16.77
CA GLU A 314 5.14 6.13 -16.86
C GLU A 314 5.14 4.68 -17.41
N PRO A 315 6.25 4.22 -18.03
CA PRO A 315 6.31 2.94 -18.77
C PRO A 315 6.03 1.68 -17.94
N PHE A 316 5.98 1.75 -16.61
CA PHE A 316 5.89 0.59 -15.72
C PHE A 316 4.50 0.31 -15.15
N ASP A 317 3.45 0.60 -15.88
CA ASP A 317 2.08 0.29 -15.46
C ASP A 317 1.86 -1.19 -15.12
N ARG A 318 2.60 -2.09 -15.80
CA ARG A 318 2.62 -3.52 -15.49
C ARG A 318 3.21 -3.81 -14.12
N ASP A 319 4.26 -3.08 -13.73
CA ASP A 319 4.92 -3.24 -12.44
C ASP A 319 4.06 -2.71 -11.30
N LEU A 320 3.27 -1.66 -11.54
CA LEU A 320 2.28 -1.17 -10.60
C LEU A 320 1.21 -2.23 -10.28
N ARG A 321 0.71 -2.93 -11.30
CA ARG A 321 -0.25 -4.02 -11.10
C ARG A 321 0.38 -5.20 -10.34
N ALA A 322 1.61 -5.56 -10.66
CA ALA A 322 2.35 -6.56 -9.91
C ALA A 322 2.53 -6.16 -8.45
N GLY A 323 2.70 -4.88 -8.16
CA GLY A 323 2.76 -4.33 -6.81
C GLY A 323 1.49 -4.52 -5.98
N GLN A 324 0.35 -4.78 -6.60
CA GLN A 324 -0.91 -5.08 -5.91
C GLN A 324 -0.95 -6.52 -5.35
N ILE A 325 -0.05 -7.41 -5.81
CA ILE A 325 -0.04 -8.81 -5.37
C ILE A 325 0.63 -8.90 -3.99
N ASP A 326 -0.10 -9.38 -3.01
CA ASP A 326 0.46 -9.70 -1.71
C ASP A 326 1.09 -11.09 -1.72
N LEU A 327 2.35 -11.12 -1.33
CA LEU A 327 3.09 -12.36 -1.20
C LEU A 327 3.04 -12.86 0.25
N PRO A 328 3.04 -14.18 0.48
CA PRO A 328 3.09 -14.75 1.82
C PRO A 328 4.27 -14.21 2.64
N PRO A 329 4.18 -14.21 3.99
CA PRO A 329 5.29 -13.82 4.84
C PRO A 329 6.57 -14.59 4.49
N GLY A 330 7.70 -13.87 4.42
CA GLY A 330 8.99 -14.45 4.07
C GLY A 330 9.22 -14.68 2.56
N VAL A 331 8.23 -14.44 1.72
CA VAL A 331 8.39 -14.43 0.26
C VAL A 331 8.73 -13.02 -0.22
N ARG A 332 9.80 -12.89 -0.99
CA ARG A 332 10.27 -11.60 -1.52
C ARG A 332 9.66 -11.28 -2.89
N CYS A 333 9.61 -12.28 -3.74
CA CYS A 333 8.94 -12.25 -5.05
C CYS A 333 8.56 -13.67 -5.47
N ALA A 334 7.78 -13.81 -6.54
CA ALA A 334 7.42 -15.10 -7.10
C ALA A 334 7.44 -15.03 -8.64
N LEU A 335 7.80 -16.12 -9.28
CA LEU A 335 7.67 -16.32 -10.73
C LEU A 335 6.58 -17.38 -10.97
N GLY A 336 5.38 -16.93 -11.28
CA GLY A 336 4.20 -17.79 -11.25
C GLY A 336 3.93 -18.28 -9.83
N SER A 337 3.85 -19.60 -9.63
CA SER A 337 3.66 -20.23 -8.30
C SER A 337 4.95 -20.44 -7.52
N GLU A 338 6.12 -20.19 -8.11
CA GLU A 338 7.42 -20.46 -7.49
C GLU A 338 7.92 -19.25 -6.69
N PRO A 339 8.02 -19.34 -5.34
CA PRO A 339 8.43 -18.23 -4.50
C PRO A 339 9.95 -18.11 -4.38
N ILE A 340 10.45 -16.87 -4.36
CA ILE A 340 11.80 -16.55 -3.88
C ILE A 340 11.68 -16.03 -2.45
N THR A 341 12.22 -16.78 -1.51
CA THR A 341 12.11 -16.46 -0.08
C THR A 341 13.27 -15.59 0.41
N THR A 342 13.00 -14.83 1.48
CA THR A 342 14.03 -14.05 2.18
C THR A 342 15.16 -14.94 2.69
N ASN A 343 14.84 -16.16 3.14
CA ASN A 343 15.84 -17.13 3.60
C ASN A 343 16.74 -17.58 2.45
N ALA A 344 16.16 -17.92 1.29
CA ALA A 344 16.96 -18.32 0.11
C ALA A 344 17.89 -17.19 -0.35
N ILE A 345 17.41 -15.93 -0.33
CA ILE A 345 18.25 -14.76 -0.62
C ILE A 345 19.38 -14.68 0.39
N GLY A 346 19.10 -14.76 1.70
CA GLY A 346 20.11 -14.69 2.75
C GLY A 346 21.16 -15.80 2.69
N GLU A 347 20.74 -17.01 2.33
CA GLU A 347 21.68 -18.13 2.12
C GLU A 347 22.60 -17.89 0.92
N LEU A 348 22.05 -17.44 -0.20
CA LEU A 348 22.86 -17.19 -1.40
C LEU A 348 23.73 -15.94 -1.26
N THR A 349 23.30 -14.93 -0.53
CA THR A 349 24.09 -13.73 -0.21
C THR A 349 25.41 -14.08 0.48
N ARG A 350 25.45 -15.15 1.29
CA ARG A 350 26.68 -15.61 1.94
C ARG A 350 27.72 -16.13 0.94
N VAL A 351 27.28 -16.52 -0.23
CA VAL A 351 28.14 -17.02 -1.32
C VAL A 351 28.48 -15.90 -2.31
N THR A 352 27.48 -15.06 -2.65
CA THR A 352 27.66 -13.97 -3.63
C THR A 352 28.24 -12.70 -3.02
N GLY A 353 28.17 -12.56 -1.68
CA GLY A 353 28.57 -11.34 -0.98
C GLY A 353 27.59 -10.17 -1.13
N ASP A 354 26.60 -10.26 -2.02
CA ASP A 354 25.62 -9.23 -2.33
C ASP A 354 24.20 -9.77 -2.43
N ALA A 355 23.24 -9.09 -1.79
CA ALA A 355 21.85 -9.50 -1.76
C ALA A 355 21.11 -9.29 -3.09
N GLU A 356 21.51 -8.30 -3.88
CA GLU A 356 20.93 -8.04 -5.18
C GLU A 356 21.38 -9.11 -6.19
N ALA A 357 22.69 -9.43 -6.18
CA ALA A 357 23.24 -10.55 -6.97
C ALA A 357 22.59 -11.89 -6.58
N ALA A 358 22.37 -12.13 -5.28
CA ALA A 358 21.67 -13.32 -4.81
C ALA A 358 20.21 -13.40 -5.30
N LEU A 359 19.48 -12.29 -5.27
CA LEU A 359 18.11 -12.21 -5.78
C LEU A 359 18.05 -12.48 -7.28
N THR A 360 18.96 -11.86 -8.04
CA THR A 360 19.08 -12.04 -9.49
C THR A 360 19.38 -13.52 -9.83
N ALA A 361 20.34 -14.13 -9.17
CA ALA A 361 20.69 -15.53 -9.38
C ALA A 361 19.52 -16.49 -9.04
N LEU A 362 18.73 -16.20 -7.98
CA LEU A 362 17.54 -16.98 -7.66
C LEU A 362 16.44 -16.82 -8.71
N TYR A 363 16.26 -15.62 -9.23
CA TYR A 363 15.29 -15.36 -10.31
C TYR A 363 15.70 -16.11 -11.59
N GLU A 364 16.95 -15.97 -12.00
CA GLU A 364 17.52 -16.69 -13.16
C GLU A 364 17.36 -18.20 -12.99
N ARG A 365 17.64 -18.73 -11.81
CA ARG A 365 17.42 -20.16 -11.48
C ARG A 365 15.98 -20.61 -11.76
N LEU A 366 14.99 -19.81 -11.41
CA LEU A 366 13.59 -20.15 -11.68
C LEU A 366 13.27 -20.16 -13.17
N VAL A 367 13.85 -19.22 -13.94
CA VAL A 367 13.70 -19.17 -15.39
C VAL A 367 14.40 -20.36 -16.05
N GLU A 368 15.64 -20.63 -15.68
CA GLU A 368 16.48 -21.69 -16.23
C GLU A 368 15.92 -23.10 -15.99
N ARG A 369 15.32 -23.35 -14.81
CA ARG A 369 14.65 -24.62 -14.48
C ARG A 369 13.52 -24.98 -15.43
N ARG A 370 12.90 -24.01 -16.08
CA ARG A 370 11.84 -24.22 -17.07
C ARG A 370 12.41 -24.61 -18.43
N SER A 371 13.66 -24.26 -18.68
CA SER A 371 14.32 -24.43 -19.96
C SER A 371 15.29 -25.65 -20.03
N ALA A 372 15.88 -26.03 -18.90
CA ALA A 372 16.80 -27.14 -18.78
C ALA A 372 16.69 -27.87 -17.44
N THR A 373 16.77 -29.19 -17.48
CA THR A 373 16.82 -30.05 -16.29
C THR A 373 18.25 -30.55 -16.11
N VAL A 374 18.73 -30.54 -14.87
CA VAL A 374 20.03 -31.09 -14.46
C VAL A 374 19.78 -32.08 -13.34
N SER A 375 20.32 -33.27 -13.47
CA SER A 375 20.22 -34.34 -12.49
C SER A 375 21.16 -34.12 -11.28
N MET A 376 20.83 -34.73 -10.16
CA MET A 376 21.75 -34.74 -9.03
C MET A 376 23.05 -35.45 -9.33
N SER A 377 23.04 -36.49 -10.18
CA SER A 377 24.26 -37.20 -10.60
C SER A 377 25.23 -36.31 -11.35
N GLU A 378 24.74 -35.50 -12.31
CA GLU A 378 25.55 -34.51 -13.04
C GLU A 378 26.14 -33.46 -12.08
N THR A 379 25.34 -32.95 -11.18
CA THR A 379 25.77 -32.00 -10.15
C THR A 379 26.90 -32.59 -9.28
N LEU A 380 26.77 -33.85 -8.84
CA LEU A 380 27.81 -34.53 -8.06
C LEU A 380 29.08 -34.81 -8.84
N VAL A 381 28.98 -35.09 -10.13
CA VAL A 381 30.16 -35.23 -11.00
C VAL A 381 30.92 -33.90 -11.09
N ARG A 382 30.21 -32.81 -11.36
CA ARG A 382 30.77 -31.45 -11.43
C ARG A 382 31.37 -31.03 -10.08
N GLU A 383 30.69 -31.32 -8.95
CA GLU A 383 31.20 -31.05 -7.61
C GLU A 383 32.55 -31.78 -7.37
N ARG A 384 32.68 -33.05 -7.75
CA ARG A 384 33.93 -33.80 -7.62
C ARG A 384 35.06 -33.20 -8.49
N GLU A 385 34.72 -32.77 -9.69
CA GLU A 385 35.66 -32.11 -10.56
C GLU A 385 36.15 -30.77 -10.00
N LEU A 386 35.25 -29.95 -9.45
CA LEU A 386 35.56 -28.72 -8.75
C LEU A 386 36.49 -28.98 -7.56
N VAL A 387 36.18 -29.97 -6.72
CA VAL A 387 37.01 -30.35 -5.59
C VAL A 387 38.42 -30.77 -6.06
N ARG A 388 38.52 -31.54 -7.13
CA ARG A 388 39.80 -31.96 -7.70
C ARG A 388 40.60 -30.76 -8.19
N ARG A 389 39.98 -29.86 -8.95
CA ARG A 389 40.66 -28.72 -9.56
C ARG A 389 41.06 -27.64 -8.56
N ARG A 390 40.16 -27.24 -7.65
CA ARG A 390 40.37 -26.10 -6.76
C ARG A 390 40.87 -26.45 -5.37
N PHE A 391 40.67 -27.69 -4.92
CA PHE A 391 41.06 -28.17 -3.59
C PHE A 391 42.02 -29.32 -3.61
N GLY A 392 42.67 -29.58 -4.73
CA GLY A 392 43.63 -30.68 -4.88
C GLY A 392 43.02 -32.05 -4.58
N GLY A 393 41.73 -32.24 -4.75
CA GLY A 393 41.01 -33.48 -4.41
C GLY A 393 40.58 -33.57 -2.94
N SER A 394 40.94 -32.64 -2.10
CA SER A 394 40.63 -32.67 -0.68
C SER A 394 39.18 -32.26 -0.39
N ARG A 395 38.32 -33.25 -0.16
CA ARG A 395 36.93 -33.02 0.29
C ARG A 395 36.89 -32.24 1.58
N GLN A 396 37.82 -32.49 2.50
CA GLN A 396 37.86 -31.80 3.78
C GLN A 396 38.20 -30.29 3.63
N ALA A 397 39.14 -29.96 2.70
CA ALA A 397 39.45 -28.56 2.40
C ALA A 397 38.23 -27.83 1.82
N TYR A 398 37.50 -28.48 0.90
CA TYR A 398 36.25 -27.96 0.37
C TYR A 398 35.19 -27.69 1.45
N LEU A 399 34.95 -28.65 2.35
CA LEU A 399 33.99 -28.49 3.42
C LEU A 399 34.40 -27.36 4.41
N ARG A 400 35.70 -27.22 4.70
CA ARG A 400 36.19 -26.09 5.51
C ARG A 400 35.97 -24.74 4.81
N ALA A 401 36.14 -24.68 3.50
CA ALA A 401 35.86 -23.47 2.71
C ALA A 401 34.38 -23.10 2.78
N LEU A 402 33.47 -24.06 2.60
CA LEU A 402 32.03 -23.82 2.75
C LEU A 402 31.67 -23.34 4.15
N SER A 403 32.25 -23.96 5.18
CA SER A 403 32.03 -23.57 6.58
C SER A 403 32.47 -22.13 6.85
N ARG A 404 33.66 -21.73 6.35
CA ARG A 404 34.13 -20.33 6.45
C ARG A 404 33.20 -19.35 5.77
N ALA A 405 32.66 -19.70 4.58
CA ALA A 405 31.67 -18.92 3.87
C ALA A 405 30.27 -18.99 4.50
N ARG A 406 30.07 -19.78 5.57
CA ARG A 406 28.76 -20.09 6.16
C ARG A 406 27.73 -20.58 5.13
N ALA A 407 28.21 -21.27 4.08
CA ALA A 407 27.40 -21.87 3.04
C ALA A 407 27.16 -23.36 3.32
N THR A 408 25.98 -23.86 2.95
CA THR A 408 25.65 -25.27 3.03
C THR A 408 26.03 -26.02 1.76
N LEU A 409 26.21 -27.34 1.84
CA LEU A 409 26.39 -28.20 0.66
C LEU A 409 25.21 -28.08 -0.32
N ALA A 410 24.00 -27.90 0.21
CA ALA A 410 22.80 -27.71 -0.62
C ALA A 410 22.89 -26.44 -1.46
N VAL A 411 23.32 -25.32 -0.86
CA VAL A 411 23.53 -24.04 -1.57
C VAL A 411 24.62 -24.19 -2.63
N ALA A 412 25.78 -24.77 -2.28
CA ALA A 412 26.88 -24.98 -3.21
C ALA A 412 26.48 -25.87 -4.42
N ARG A 413 25.76 -26.96 -4.17
CA ARG A 413 25.21 -27.83 -5.24
C ARG A 413 24.15 -27.14 -6.06
N GLY A 414 23.35 -26.26 -5.45
CA GLY A 414 22.39 -25.41 -6.16
C GLY A 414 23.09 -24.51 -7.18
N VAL A 415 24.19 -23.85 -6.80
CA VAL A 415 25.00 -23.00 -7.71
C VAL A 415 25.61 -23.83 -8.84
N ILE A 416 26.15 -25.02 -8.55
CA ILE A 416 26.69 -25.92 -9.56
C ILE A 416 25.60 -26.38 -10.55
N ALA A 417 24.40 -26.70 -10.04
CA ALA A 417 23.29 -27.08 -10.91
C ALA A 417 22.81 -25.94 -11.82
N ASP A 418 22.86 -24.69 -11.32
CA ASP A 418 22.53 -23.50 -12.12
C ASP A 418 23.55 -23.29 -13.23
N GLU A 419 24.85 -23.45 -12.93
CA GLU A 419 25.92 -23.41 -13.95
C GLU A 419 25.70 -24.46 -15.06
N LEU A 420 25.44 -25.70 -14.71
CA LEU A 420 25.14 -26.77 -15.66
C LEU A 420 23.89 -26.49 -16.50
N ARG A 421 22.87 -25.87 -15.94
CA ARG A 421 21.65 -25.48 -16.70
C ARG A 421 21.99 -24.42 -17.74
N ARG A 422 22.78 -23.41 -17.36
CA ARG A 422 23.22 -22.36 -18.31
C ARG A 422 24.05 -22.93 -19.43
N GLU A 423 24.98 -23.81 -19.11
CA GLU A 423 25.77 -24.53 -20.14
C GLU A 423 24.82 -25.28 -21.12
N ALA A 424 23.87 -26.06 -20.59
CA ALA A 424 22.90 -26.80 -21.40
C ALA A 424 21.96 -25.90 -22.23
N ILE A 425 21.62 -24.71 -21.74
CA ILE A 425 20.82 -23.72 -22.48
C ILE A 425 21.69 -23.10 -23.59
N GLN A 426 22.92 -22.72 -23.28
CA GLN A 426 23.85 -22.12 -24.23
C GLN A 426 24.17 -23.07 -25.41
N GLU A 427 24.35 -24.35 -25.14
CA GLU A 427 24.55 -25.37 -26.17
C GLU A 427 23.38 -25.52 -27.16
N ARG A 428 22.16 -25.19 -26.71
CA ARG A 428 20.94 -25.24 -27.54
C ARG A 428 20.65 -23.96 -28.31
N LEU A 429 21.22 -22.85 -27.87
CA LEU A 429 21.02 -21.57 -28.55
C LEU A 429 22.04 -21.46 -29.70
N PRO A 430 21.58 -21.25 -30.94
CA PRO A 430 22.50 -20.91 -32.02
C PRO A 430 23.12 -19.55 -31.67
N ALA A 431 24.37 -19.55 -31.24
CA ALA A 431 25.10 -18.33 -31.02
C ALA A 431 25.57 -17.80 -32.39
N PRO A 432 24.95 -16.78 -32.99
CA PRO A 432 25.57 -16.07 -34.09
C PRO A 432 26.86 -15.46 -33.54
N ALA A 433 27.96 -15.64 -34.27
CA ALA A 433 29.20 -14.97 -33.94
C ALA A 433 28.94 -13.47 -33.82
N PRO A 434 29.32 -12.82 -32.71
CA PRO A 434 29.04 -11.40 -32.52
C PRO A 434 29.69 -10.62 -33.66
N SER A 435 28.97 -9.69 -34.27
CA SER A 435 29.52 -8.83 -35.33
C SER A 435 30.67 -8.00 -34.76
N SER A 436 31.60 -7.61 -35.59
CA SER A 436 32.69 -6.71 -35.20
C SER A 436 32.18 -5.42 -34.59
N ALA A 437 31.01 -4.93 -35.04
CA ALA A 437 30.33 -3.77 -34.47
C ALA A 437 29.81 -4.02 -33.03
N ALA A 438 29.24 -5.20 -32.77
CA ALA A 438 28.75 -5.58 -31.41
C ALA A 438 29.94 -5.75 -30.45
N ILE A 439 31.06 -6.30 -30.93
CA ILE A 439 32.31 -6.42 -30.15
C ILE A 439 32.84 -5.02 -29.81
N ALA A 440 32.90 -4.12 -30.78
CA ALA A 440 33.40 -2.75 -30.59
C ALA A 440 32.48 -1.94 -29.64
N GLU A 441 31.18 -2.15 -29.72
CA GLU A 441 30.18 -1.52 -28.79
C GLU A 441 30.34 -2.06 -27.37
N PHE A 442 30.52 -3.37 -27.22
CA PHE A 442 30.82 -3.99 -25.95
C PHE A 442 32.05 -3.37 -25.28
N TYR A 443 33.18 -3.29 -26.03
CA TYR A 443 34.40 -2.69 -25.50
C TYR A 443 34.23 -1.19 -25.16
N ARG A 444 33.53 -0.41 -25.98
CA ARG A 444 33.26 0.99 -25.68
C ARG A 444 32.42 1.15 -24.39
N THR A 445 31.45 0.29 -24.19
CA THR A 445 30.49 0.40 -23.07
C THR A 445 31.07 -0.15 -21.77
N TYR A 446 31.84 -1.22 -21.82
CA TYR A 446 32.18 -2.00 -20.63
C TYR A 446 33.70 -2.08 -20.33
N ALA A 447 34.61 -1.74 -21.29
CA ALA A 447 36.04 -1.88 -21.08
C ALA A 447 36.62 -1.03 -19.93
N TRP A 448 35.90 -0.01 -19.50
CA TRP A 448 36.27 0.83 -18.37
C TRP A 448 35.70 0.34 -17.03
N MET A 449 34.78 -0.63 -17.05
CA MET A 449 34.19 -1.17 -15.80
C MET A 449 35.12 -2.25 -15.20
N PRO A 450 35.32 -2.27 -13.88
CA PRO A 450 35.92 -3.40 -13.19
C PRO A 450 35.14 -4.68 -13.51
N LEU A 451 35.84 -5.79 -13.72
CA LEU A 451 35.20 -7.09 -14.07
C LEU A 451 34.07 -7.52 -13.14
N GLY A 452 34.13 -7.14 -11.85
CA GLY A 452 33.06 -7.37 -10.89
C GLY A 452 31.77 -6.55 -11.12
N ALA A 453 31.85 -5.39 -11.80
CA ALA A 453 30.68 -4.58 -12.14
C ALA A 453 29.95 -5.09 -13.40
N ILE A 454 30.65 -5.79 -14.28
CA ILE A 454 30.06 -6.38 -15.49
C ILE A 454 29.16 -7.57 -15.15
N ALA A 455 29.44 -8.29 -14.07
CA ALA A 455 28.62 -9.41 -13.60
C ALA A 455 27.24 -8.98 -13.04
N GLY A 456 27.09 -7.71 -12.66
CA GLY A 456 25.83 -7.14 -12.17
C GLY A 456 24.92 -6.51 -13.25
N ALA A 457 25.44 -6.34 -14.47
CA ALA A 457 24.75 -5.65 -15.55
C ALA A 457 24.05 -6.62 -16.51
N GLY A 458 23.13 -7.47 -16.03
CA GLY A 458 22.26 -8.34 -16.81
C GLY A 458 22.93 -9.06 -17.99
N ALA A 459 22.65 -10.32 -18.19
CA ALA A 459 23.30 -11.24 -19.12
C ALA A 459 23.87 -10.56 -20.38
N VAL A 460 25.18 -10.34 -20.38
CA VAL A 460 25.90 -10.03 -21.62
C VAL A 460 26.05 -11.35 -22.39
N PRO A 461 25.45 -11.47 -23.58
CA PRO A 461 25.58 -12.70 -24.38
C PRO A 461 27.05 -13.02 -24.60
N GLY A 462 27.52 -14.18 -24.11
CA GLY A 462 28.87 -14.66 -24.31
C GLY A 462 29.85 -14.49 -23.13
N VAL A 463 29.45 -13.88 -22.02
CA VAL A 463 30.24 -13.89 -20.78
C VAL A 463 29.76 -15.06 -19.93
N GLY A 464 30.50 -16.15 -20.00
CA GLY A 464 30.16 -17.39 -19.32
C GLY A 464 30.24 -17.30 -17.80
N PRO A 465 29.69 -18.31 -17.11
CA PRO A 465 29.53 -18.38 -15.64
C PRO A 465 30.83 -18.41 -14.84
N ALA A 466 32.00 -18.39 -15.47
CA ALA A 466 33.29 -18.20 -14.79
C ALA A 466 33.36 -16.95 -13.92
N THR A 467 32.46 -15.96 -14.17
CA THR A 467 32.42 -14.69 -13.46
C THR A 467 31.70 -14.78 -12.12
N LEU A 468 30.69 -15.62 -11.96
CA LEU A 468 30.04 -15.84 -10.66
C LEU A 468 30.93 -16.61 -9.68
N LEU A 469 31.78 -17.52 -10.20
CA LEU A 469 32.78 -18.22 -9.38
C LEU A 469 34.05 -17.37 -9.16
N GLY A 470 34.27 -16.34 -9.97
CA GLY A 470 35.34 -15.36 -9.79
C GLY A 470 35.09 -14.36 -8.67
N ALA A 471 33.82 -14.15 -8.28
CA ALA A 471 33.42 -13.37 -7.09
C ALA A 471 33.49 -14.20 -5.80
N VAL A 472 33.68 -15.51 -5.90
CA VAL A 472 34.04 -16.35 -4.75
C VAL A 472 35.51 -16.03 -4.42
N PRO A 473 35.84 -15.65 -3.15
CA PRO A 473 37.22 -15.41 -2.78
C PRO A 473 38.12 -16.54 -3.27
N PRO A 474 39.36 -16.26 -3.72
CA PRO A 474 40.25 -17.28 -4.28
C PRO A 474 40.54 -18.45 -3.33
N GLU A 475 40.00 -18.41 -2.12
CA GLU A 475 40.10 -19.43 -1.08
C GLU A 475 38.86 -20.34 -1.00
N LEU A 476 37.81 -20.13 -1.81
CA LEU A 476 36.73 -21.03 -2.12
C LEU A 476 36.94 -21.61 -3.55
#